data_59c5cb1e3c80723bf45b2abef6375376
#
_entry.id   59c5cb1e3c80723bf45b2abef6375376
#
_cell.length_a   1.000
_cell.length_b   1.000
_cell.length_c   1.000
_cell.angle_alpha   90.00
_cell.angle_beta   90.00
_cell.angle_gamma   90.00
#
_symmetry.space_group_name_H-M   'P 1'
#
loop_
_entity.id
_entity.type
_entity.pdbx_description
1 polymer ?
#
loop_
_entity_poly.entity_id
_entity_poly.type
_entity_poly.pdbx_seq_one_letter_code
_entity_poly.pdbx_strand_id
1 'polypeptide(L)'
;MKDNILFRAIINVVMILLLLMAVVMNISVFTNYQSLAVVSGSMEPTLPYGSLIVISPQKEYEVEDIVTFHSTGDGEVKRFTHRIVSINEGLVATKGDANNAIDPSPTSLSRAEGKVVVTIPYIGYLVMFFEKRWVKVAAILLVLLWMAVELELAKRRKKLKNQE
;
A
#
# COMPACT_ATOMS: atom_id res chain seq x y z
N MET A 1 -9.21 13.67 -37.18
CA MET A 1 -7.77 13.38 -36.88
C MET A 1 -7.31 13.90 -35.52
N LYS A 2 -7.83 15.04 -35.03
CA LYS A 2 -7.49 15.62 -33.69
C LYS A 2 -7.98 14.75 -32.51
N ASP A 3 -9.16 14.14 -32.63
CA ASP A 3 -9.79 13.36 -31.55
C ASP A 3 -8.99 12.11 -31.17
N ASN A 4 -8.30 11.51 -32.13
CA ASN A 4 -7.43 10.35 -31.87
C ASN A 4 -6.15 10.69 -31.10
N ILE A 5 -5.64 11.93 -31.22
CA ILE A 5 -4.41 12.36 -30.54
C ILE A 5 -4.73 12.62 -29.06
N LEU A 6 -5.83 13.33 -28.77
CA LEU A 6 -6.26 13.59 -27.39
C LEU A 6 -6.60 12.32 -26.64
N PHE A 7 -7.38 11.43 -27.27
CA PHE A 7 -7.73 10.13 -26.69
C PHE A 7 -6.49 9.29 -26.34
N ARG A 8 -5.52 9.24 -27.24
CA ARG A 8 -4.25 8.52 -26.99
C ARG A 8 -3.41 9.17 -25.91
N ALA A 9 -3.36 10.49 -25.85
CA ALA A 9 -2.67 11.20 -24.77
C ALA A 9 -3.30 10.86 -23.40
N ILE A 10 -4.62 10.84 -23.30
CA ILE A 10 -5.35 10.46 -22.08
C ILE A 10 -5.00 9.01 -21.68
N ILE A 11 -5.08 8.06 -22.61
CA ILE A 11 -4.73 6.66 -22.32
C ILE A 11 -3.29 6.54 -21.83
N ASN A 12 -2.33 7.19 -22.48
CA ASN A 12 -0.94 7.14 -22.07
C ASN A 12 -0.73 7.74 -20.67
N VAL A 13 -1.39 8.84 -20.33
CA VAL A 13 -1.36 9.42 -18.99
C VAL A 13 -1.92 8.44 -17.96
N VAL A 14 -3.08 7.82 -18.24
CA VAL A 14 -3.68 6.82 -17.34
C VAL A 14 -2.74 5.62 -17.15
N MET A 15 -2.11 5.13 -18.22
CA MET A 15 -1.15 4.02 -18.13
C MET A 15 0.09 4.38 -17.32
N ILE A 16 0.63 5.59 -17.48
CA ILE A 16 1.75 6.08 -16.67
C ILE A 16 1.35 6.16 -15.20
N LEU A 17 0.15 6.68 -14.89
CA LEU A 17 -0.34 6.75 -13.51
C LEU A 17 -0.52 5.35 -12.90
N LEU A 18 -1.03 4.37 -13.65
CA LEU A 18 -1.14 2.98 -13.20
C LEU A 18 0.24 2.34 -12.94
N LEU A 19 1.22 2.60 -13.80
CA LEU A 19 2.59 2.13 -13.61
C LEU A 19 3.24 2.77 -12.37
N LEU A 20 3.11 4.08 -12.20
CA LEU A 20 3.61 4.79 -11.02
C LEU A 20 2.98 4.24 -9.74
N MET A 21 1.67 4.00 -9.77
CA MET A 21 0.96 3.41 -8.64
C MET A 21 1.46 1.99 -8.33
N ALA A 22 1.70 1.16 -9.36
CA ALA A 22 2.27 -0.17 -9.18
C ALA A 22 3.67 -0.11 -8.54
N VAL A 23 4.51 0.86 -8.92
CA VAL A 23 5.83 1.09 -8.31
C VAL A 23 5.69 1.48 -6.84
N VAL A 24 4.79 2.43 -6.53
CA VAL A 24 4.56 2.89 -5.14
C VAL A 24 4.07 1.74 -4.25
N MET A 25 3.17 0.89 -4.75
CA MET A 25 2.67 -0.28 -4.01
C MET A 25 3.74 -1.36 -3.76
N ASN A 26 4.81 -1.37 -4.55
CA ASN A 26 5.91 -2.33 -4.42
C ASN A 26 7.20 -1.68 -3.88
N ILE A 27 7.13 -0.46 -3.34
CA ILE A 27 8.30 0.27 -2.87
C ILE A 27 9.07 -0.47 -1.77
N SER A 28 8.38 -1.30 -0.98
CA SER A 28 8.97 -2.16 0.04
C SER A 28 9.99 -3.16 -0.50
N VAL A 29 9.92 -3.52 -1.78
CA VAL A 29 10.91 -4.41 -2.44
C VAL A 29 12.28 -3.73 -2.54
N PHE A 30 12.31 -2.40 -2.64
CA PHE A 30 13.53 -1.61 -2.85
C PHE A 30 13.96 -0.82 -1.61
N THR A 31 13.14 -0.80 -0.58
CA THR A 31 13.37 0.01 0.63
C THR A 31 12.98 -0.78 1.87
N ASN A 32 13.45 -0.33 3.04
CA ASN A 32 13.00 -0.87 4.33
C ASN A 32 11.63 -0.33 4.77
N TYR A 33 10.97 0.50 3.95
CA TYR A 33 9.63 1.02 4.22
C TYR A 33 8.58 0.04 3.73
N GLN A 34 7.53 -0.14 4.52
CA GLN A 34 6.35 -0.91 4.12
C GLN A 34 5.11 0.00 4.16
N SER A 35 4.25 -0.15 3.17
CA SER A 35 2.97 0.57 3.11
C SER A 35 1.82 -0.37 3.47
N LEU A 36 0.95 0.07 4.38
CA LEU A 36 -0.18 -0.69 4.89
C LEU A 36 -1.45 0.16 4.85
N ALA A 37 -2.59 -0.47 4.53
CA ALA A 37 -3.89 0.18 4.65
C ALA A 37 -4.47 -0.01 6.05
N VAL A 38 -4.97 1.06 6.65
CA VAL A 38 -5.67 1.02 7.94
C VAL A 38 -7.08 0.47 7.73
N VAL A 39 -7.34 -0.72 8.28
CA VAL A 39 -8.60 -1.46 8.09
C VAL A 39 -9.46 -1.55 9.36
N SER A 40 -9.09 -0.84 10.42
CA SER A 40 -9.85 -0.77 11.67
C SER A 40 -9.84 0.64 12.25
N GLY A 41 -10.80 0.96 13.11
CA GLY A 41 -10.89 2.26 13.78
C GLY A 41 -10.19 2.32 15.14
N SER A 42 -9.43 1.28 15.55
CA SER A 42 -8.82 1.24 16.90
C SER A 42 -7.82 2.37 17.16
N MET A 43 -7.28 2.99 16.12
CA MET A 43 -6.32 4.08 16.20
C MET A 43 -6.93 5.45 15.84
N GLU A 44 -8.24 5.55 15.69
CA GLU A 44 -8.89 6.85 15.51
C GLU A 44 -8.72 7.74 16.75
N PRO A 45 -8.63 9.07 16.58
CA PRO A 45 -8.59 9.80 15.31
C PRO A 45 -7.19 9.85 14.67
N THR A 46 -6.13 9.36 15.32
CA THR A 46 -4.73 9.50 14.88
C THR A 46 -4.47 8.82 13.53
N LEU A 47 -4.99 7.61 13.35
CA LEU A 47 -4.94 6.86 12.09
C LEU A 47 -6.38 6.55 11.64
N PRO A 48 -7.01 7.43 10.85
CA PRO A 48 -8.37 7.21 10.38
C PRO A 48 -8.50 5.95 9.51
N TYR A 49 -9.62 5.25 9.61
CA TYR A 49 -9.95 4.13 8.73
C TYR A 49 -9.79 4.52 7.25
N GLY A 50 -9.21 3.65 6.45
CA GLY A 50 -8.96 3.93 5.03
C GLY A 50 -7.73 4.79 4.76
N SER A 51 -6.91 5.11 5.77
CA SER A 51 -5.62 5.76 5.57
C SER A 51 -4.59 4.77 5.02
N LEU A 52 -3.61 5.28 4.30
CA LEU A 52 -2.36 4.59 4.01
C LEU A 52 -1.33 5.01 5.06
N ILE A 53 -0.73 4.05 5.73
CA ILE A 53 0.42 4.29 6.62
C ILE A 53 1.69 3.73 5.98
N VAL A 54 2.79 4.44 6.20
CA VAL A 54 4.13 3.94 5.86
C VAL A 54 4.84 3.65 7.18
N ILE A 55 5.34 2.44 7.32
CA ILE A 55 6.10 2.00 8.49
C ILE A 55 7.57 1.79 8.12
N SER A 56 8.44 2.02 9.09
CA SER A 56 9.89 1.80 8.97
C SER A 56 10.39 1.03 10.20
N PRO A 57 11.14 -0.07 10.01
CA PRO A 57 11.82 -0.74 11.11
C PRO A 57 12.76 0.23 11.84
N GLN A 58 12.75 0.20 13.16
CA GLN A 58 13.64 0.98 14.01
C GLN A 58 14.58 0.07 14.77
N LYS A 59 15.74 0.59 15.16
CA LYS A 59 16.67 -0.12 16.09
C LYS A 59 16.12 -0.13 17.50
N GLU A 60 15.48 0.95 17.89
CA GLU A 60 14.89 1.16 19.21
C GLU A 60 13.49 1.78 19.07
N TYR A 61 12.60 1.42 19.95
CA TYR A 61 11.24 1.94 20.04
C TYR A 61 11.05 2.57 21.41
N GLU A 62 10.24 3.63 21.45
CA GLU A 62 9.96 4.41 22.66
C GLU A 62 8.47 4.33 23.03
N VAL A 63 8.16 4.65 24.29
CA VAL A 63 6.78 4.88 24.73
C VAL A 63 6.21 6.02 23.89
N GLU A 64 4.93 5.95 23.55
CA GLU A 64 4.18 6.82 22.62
C GLU A 64 4.43 6.52 21.12
N ASP A 65 5.37 5.66 20.74
CA ASP A 65 5.51 5.26 19.34
C ASP A 65 4.28 4.48 18.88
N ILE A 66 3.82 4.79 17.66
CA ILE A 66 2.79 4.00 16.98
C ILE A 66 3.51 2.95 16.13
N VAL A 67 3.33 1.69 16.49
CA VAL A 67 4.08 0.58 15.92
C VAL A 67 3.14 -0.49 15.39
N THR A 68 3.47 -1.02 14.23
CA THR A 68 2.82 -2.20 13.68
C THR A 68 3.54 -3.45 14.14
N PHE A 69 2.77 -4.38 14.71
CA PHE A 69 3.24 -5.68 15.17
C PHE A 69 2.59 -6.79 14.35
N HIS A 70 3.29 -7.91 14.20
CA HIS A 70 2.66 -9.13 13.75
C HIS A 70 2.32 -10.06 14.93
N SER A 71 1.18 -10.69 14.84
CA SER A 71 0.76 -11.76 15.76
C SER A 71 0.57 -13.04 14.97
N THR A 72 1.13 -14.12 15.45
CA THR A 72 0.90 -15.47 14.91
C THR A 72 -0.12 -16.17 15.82
N GLY A 73 -1.34 -16.29 15.33
CA GLY A 73 -2.41 -17.06 15.96
C GLY A 73 -3.15 -17.88 14.91
N ASP A 74 -3.58 -19.09 15.24
CA ASP A 74 -4.39 -19.94 14.35
C ASP A 74 -3.78 -20.22 12.96
N GLY A 75 -2.44 -20.16 12.82
CA GLY A 75 -1.76 -20.37 11.55
C GLY A 75 -1.76 -19.17 10.60
N GLU A 76 -2.40 -18.07 10.96
CA GLU A 76 -2.40 -16.83 10.18
C GLU A 76 -1.55 -15.75 10.86
N VAL A 77 -0.80 -14.99 10.04
CA VAL A 77 -0.09 -13.79 10.48
C VAL A 77 -1.08 -12.63 10.43
N LYS A 78 -1.51 -12.17 11.60
CA LYS A 78 -2.35 -10.98 11.75
C LYS A 78 -1.49 -9.79 12.11
N ARG A 79 -1.74 -8.63 11.50
CA ARG A 79 -1.08 -7.37 11.83
C ARG A 79 -2.01 -6.48 12.62
N PHE A 80 -1.47 -5.79 13.62
CA PHE A 80 -2.17 -4.72 14.31
C PHE A 80 -1.21 -3.55 14.54
N THR A 81 -1.75 -2.34 14.56
CA THR A 81 -0.98 -1.12 14.74
C THR A 81 -1.55 -0.39 15.94
N HIS A 82 -0.76 -0.27 17.01
CA HIS A 82 -1.16 0.38 18.25
C HIS A 82 -0.04 1.24 18.80
N ARG A 83 -0.35 2.09 19.79
CA ARG A 83 0.60 2.93 20.50
C ARG A 83 1.22 2.15 21.65
N ILE A 84 2.53 2.29 21.82
CA ILE A 84 3.25 1.73 22.96
C ILE A 84 2.94 2.55 24.21
N VAL A 85 2.44 1.89 25.25
CA VAL A 85 2.13 2.52 26.56
C VAL A 85 3.25 2.30 27.57
N SER A 86 3.88 1.12 27.54
CA SER A 86 5.04 0.82 28.39
C SER A 86 5.94 -0.23 27.74
N ILE A 87 7.22 -0.20 28.12
CA ILE A 87 8.24 -1.16 27.67
C ILE A 87 8.91 -1.74 28.91
N ASN A 88 8.88 -3.07 29.07
CA ASN A 88 9.51 -3.77 30.16
C ASN A 88 10.22 -5.05 29.62
N GLU A 89 11.53 -5.12 29.73
CA GLU A 89 12.35 -6.30 29.38
C GLU A 89 12.04 -6.89 27.98
N GLY A 90 11.80 -6.00 26.99
CA GLY A 90 11.49 -6.42 25.61
C GLY A 90 10.04 -6.82 25.36
N LEU A 91 9.16 -6.72 26.37
CA LEU A 91 7.72 -6.80 26.25
C LEU A 91 7.13 -5.41 26.26
N VAL A 92 6.14 -5.17 25.43
CA VAL A 92 5.41 -3.89 25.34
C VAL A 92 3.93 -4.09 25.64
N ALA A 93 3.40 -3.21 26.45
CA ALA A 93 1.96 -3.00 26.55
C ALA A 93 1.56 -1.99 25.49
N THR A 94 0.55 -2.30 24.72
CA THR A 94 0.04 -1.48 23.61
C THR A 94 -1.40 -1.09 23.84
N LYS A 95 -1.84 -0.01 23.18
CA LYS A 95 -3.22 0.46 23.24
C LYS A 95 -3.59 1.14 21.94
N GLY A 96 -4.76 0.83 21.39
CA GLY A 96 -5.38 1.63 20.33
C GLY A 96 -5.85 2.98 20.87
N ASP A 97 -5.63 4.05 20.14
CA ASP A 97 -5.99 5.41 20.56
C ASP A 97 -7.50 5.57 20.82
N ALA A 98 -8.34 4.85 20.07
CA ALA A 98 -9.79 4.82 20.28
C ALA A 98 -10.24 3.83 21.37
N ASN A 99 -9.37 2.97 21.90
CA ASN A 99 -9.73 1.96 22.88
C ASN A 99 -9.76 2.57 24.30
N ASN A 100 -10.67 2.05 25.14
CA ASN A 100 -10.74 2.50 26.54
C ASN A 100 -9.72 1.83 27.46
N ALA A 101 -9.18 0.66 27.05
CA ALA A 101 -8.25 -0.14 27.84
C ALA A 101 -7.00 -0.51 27.05
N ILE A 102 -5.93 -0.81 27.78
CA ILE A 102 -4.70 -1.41 27.27
C ILE A 102 -5.02 -2.81 26.70
N ASP A 103 -4.30 -3.22 25.68
CA ASP A 103 -4.45 -4.55 25.08
C ASP A 103 -4.21 -5.65 26.13
N PRO A 104 -5.03 -6.71 26.15
CA PRO A 104 -5.05 -7.68 27.26
C PRO A 104 -3.75 -8.50 27.37
N SER A 105 -2.97 -8.58 26.33
CA SER A 105 -1.72 -9.36 26.31
C SER A 105 -0.56 -8.50 25.83
N PRO A 106 0.52 -8.41 26.61
CA PRO A 106 1.76 -7.77 26.14
C PRO A 106 2.32 -8.45 24.90
N THR A 107 2.93 -7.67 24.02
CA THR A 107 3.57 -8.16 22.81
C THR A 107 5.09 -8.00 22.91
N SER A 108 5.86 -8.90 22.27
CA SER A 108 7.32 -8.75 22.22
C SER A 108 7.74 -7.71 21.18
N LEU A 109 8.74 -6.88 21.52
CA LEU A 109 9.40 -5.97 20.57
C LEU A 109 9.97 -6.70 19.35
N SER A 110 10.36 -7.96 19.48
CA SER A 110 10.83 -8.77 18.35
C SER A 110 9.76 -8.99 17.26
N ARG A 111 8.49 -8.72 17.56
CA ARG A 111 7.36 -8.79 16.62
C ARG A 111 7.05 -7.46 15.98
N ALA A 112 7.80 -6.40 16.30
CA ALA A 112 7.61 -5.11 15.68
C ALA A 112 8.07 -5.14 14.21
N GLU A 113 7.18 -4.78 13.30
CA GLU A 113 7.50 -4.65 11.87
C GLU A 113 8.03 -3.25 11.56
N GLY A 114 7.55 -2.23 12.28
CA GLY A 114 8.02 -0.86 12.11
C GLY A 114 7.15 0.18 12.80
N LYS A 115 7.75 1.36 13.00
CA LYS A 115 7.10 2.57 13.50
C LYS A 115 6.41 3.28 12.34
N VAL A 116 5.21 3.79 12.56
CA VAL A 116 4.49 4.64 11.60
C VAL A 116 5.24 5.96 11.45
N VAL A 117 5.69 6.25 10.23
CA VAL A 117 6.45 7.47 9.90
C VAL A 117 5.64 8.44 9.02
N VAL A 118 4.68 7.93 8.26
CA VAL A 118 3.79 8.74 7.42
C VAL A 118 2.38 8.17 7.47
N THR A 119 1.39 9.06 7.51
CA THR A 119 -0.03 8.73 7.39
C THR A 119 -0.66 9.59 6.29
N ILE A 120 -1.30 8.96 5.31
CA ILE A 120 -1.98 9.65 4.22
C ILE A 120 -3.45 9.25 4.27
N PRO A 121 -4.35 10.14 4.70
CA PRO A 121 -5.77 9.85 4.80
C PRO A 121 -6.37 9.46 3.44
N TYR A 122 -7.35 8.56 3.44
CA TYR A 122 -8.15 8.09 2.29
C TYR A 122 -7.40 7.30 1.21
N ILE A 123 -6.07 7.37 1.11
CA ILE A 123 -5.29 6.64 0.09
C ILE A 123 -5.32 5.12 0.33
N GLY A 124 -5.51 4.69 1.57
CA GLY A 124 -5.68 3.27 1.91
C GLY A 124 -6.86 2.60 1.19
N TYR A 125 -7.94 3.32 0.89
CA TYR A 125 -9.05 2.79 0.10
C TYR A 125 -8.62 2.36 -1.30
N LEU A 126 -7.73 3.13 -1.95
CA LEU A 126 -7.18 2.75 -3.25
C LEU A 126 -6.34 1.49 -3.13
N VAL A 127 -5.49 1.41 -2.10
CA VAL A 127 -4.66 0.22 -1.84
C VAL A 127 -5.56 -1.01 -1.66
N MET A 128 -6.55 -0.94 -0.75
CA MET A 128 -7.51 -2.03 -0.51
C MET A 128 -8.26 -2.45 -1.78
N PHE A 129 -8.63 -1.48 -2.65
CA PHE A 129 -9.27 -1.78 -3.92
C PHE A 129 -8.34 -2.55 -4.87
N PHE A 130 -7.09 -2.10 -5.03
CA PHE A 130 -6.11 -2.73 -5.92
C PHE A 130 -5.52 -4.03 -5.35
N GLU A 131 -5.65 -4.30 -4.06
CA GLU A 131 -5.27 -5.58 -3.46
C GLU A 131 -6.22 -6.73 -3.85
N LYS A 132 -7.44 -6.42 -4.25
CA LYS A 132 -8.40 -7.44 -4.69
C LYS A 132 -7.86 -8.22 -5.88
N ARG A 133 -7.85 -9.55 -5.78
CA ARG A 133 -7.29 -10.46 -6.79
C ARG A 133 -7.82 -10.17 -8.21
N TRP A 134 -9.11 -10.00 -8.34
CA TRP A 134 -9.75 -9.75 -9.64
C TRP A 134 -9.35 -8.38 -10.24
N VAL A 135 -9.10 -7.37 -9.42
CA VAL A 135 -8.62 -6.06 -9.87
C VAL A 135 -7.21 -6.16 -10.42
N LYS A 136 -6.32 -6.91 -9.75
CA LYS A 136 -4.95 -7.17 -10.24
C LYS A 136 -4.98 -7.89 -11.60
N VAL A 137 -5.83 -8.92 -11.75
CA VAL A 137 -5.99 -9.63 -13.01
C VAL A 137 -6.53 -8.72 -14.12
N ALA A 138 -7.57 -7.93 -13.82
CA ALA A 138 -8.14 -6.99 -14.77
C ALA A 138 -7.12 -5.92 -15.21
N ALA A 139 -6.32 -5.39 -14.28
CA ALA A 139 -5.27 -4.43 -14.59
C ALA A 139 -4.21 -5.02 -15.53
N ILE A 140 -3.76 -6.26 -15.27
CA ILE A 140 -2.81 -6.97 -16.16
C ILE A 140 -3.39 -7.14 -17.55
N LEU A 141 -4.64 -7.60 -17.66
CA LEU A 141 -5.30 -7.78 -18.95
C LEU A 141 -5.45 -6.47 -19.72
N LEU A 142 -5.77 -5.38 -19.06
CA LEU A 142 -5.84 -4.04 -19.68
C LEU A 142 -4.47 -3.58 -20.20
N VAL A 143 -3.40 -3.82 -19.46
CA VAL A 143 -2.03 -3.49 -19.90
C VAL A 143 -1.65 -4.32 -21.13
N LEU A 144 -1.92 -5.61 -21.12
CA LEU A 144 -1.63 -6.50 -22.24
C LEU A 144 -2.43 -6.12 -23.50
N LEU A 145 -3.70 -5.80 -23.34
CA LEU A 145 -4.55 -5.32 -24.43
C LEU A 145 -4.03 -4.01 -25.01
N TRP A 146 -3.68 -3.06 -24.15
CA TRP A 146 -3.09 -1.78 -24.58
C TRP A 146 -1.79 -2.00 -25.36
N MET A 147 -0.88 -2.85 -24.87
CA MET A 147 0.36 -3.18 -25.56
C MET A 147 0.08 -3.81 -26.95
N ALA A 148 -0.86 -4.74 -27.03
CA ALA A 148 -1.23 -5.39 -28.29
C ALA A 148 -1.77 -4.37 -29.30
N VAL A 149 -2.63 -3.44 -28.88
CA VAL A 149 -3.17 -2.37 -29.73
C VAL A 149 -2.05 -1.44 -30.21
N GLU A 150 -1.15 -1.00 -29.33
CA GLU A 150 -0.03 -0.12 -29.72
C GLU A 150 0.93 -0.82 -30.71
N LEU A 151 1.23 -2.08 -30.51
CA LEU A 151 2.06 -2.87 -31.41
C LEU A 151 1.41 -2.99 -32.81
N GLU A 152 0.11 -3.24 -32.85
CA GLU A 152 -0.62 -3.35 -34.14
C GLU A 152 -0.67 -2.01 -34.87
N LEU A 153 -0.91 -0.92 -34.14
CA LEU A 153 -0.89 0.44 -34.73
C LEU A 153 0.51 0.82 -35.22
N ALA A 154 1.56 0.44 -34.51
CA ALA A 154 2.94 0.67 -34.94
C ALA A 154 3.26 -0.10 -36.25
N LYS A 155 2.83 -1.38 -36.37
CA LYS A 155 2.99 -2.17 -37.60
C LYS A 155 2.26 -1.52 -38.78
N ARG A 156 1.03 -1.08 -38.61
CA ARG A 156 0.24 -0.39 -39.65
C ARG A 156 0.91 0.88 -40.13
N ARG A 157 1.44 1.72 -39.22
CA ARG A 157 2.17 2.94 -39.58
C ARG A 157 3.44 2.64 -40.39
N LYS A 158 4.20 1.62 -39.99
CA LYS A 158 5.41 1.21 -40.71
C LYS A 158 5.08 0.71 -42.12
N LYS A 159 3.96 -0.01 -42.27
CA LYS A 159 3.53 -0.50 -43.58
C LYS A 159 3.10 0.62 -44.54
N LEU A 160 2.41 1.65 -44.03
CA LEU A 160 2.02 2.84 -44.83
C LEU A 160 3.25 3.64 -45.28
N LYS A 161 4.23 3.83 -44.39
CA LYS A 161 5.47 4.58 -44.70
C LYS A 161 6.37 3.89 -45.73
N ASN A 162 6.25 2.58 -45.89
CA ASN A 162 7.02 1.83 -46.89
C ASN A 162 6.31 1.75 -48.26
N GLN A 163 5.12 2.33 -48.41
CA GLN A 163 4.33 2.39 -49.65
C GLN A 163 4.39 3.76 -50.32
N GLU A 164 5.01 4.76 -49.66
CA GLU A 164 5.36 6.09 -50.19
C GLU A 164 6.81 6.07 -50.71
#